data_d42083123a93af899d9285313ce2a90a
#
_entry.id   d42083123a93af899d9285313ce2a90a
#
_cell.length_a   1.000
_cell.length_b   1.000
_cell.length_c   1.000
_cell.angle_alpha   90.00
_cell.angle_beta   90.00
_cell.angle_gamma   90.00
#
_symmetry.space_group_name_H-M   'P 1'
#
loop_
_entity.id
_entity.type
_entity.pdbx_description
1 polymer ?
#
loop_
_entity_poly.entity_id
_entity_poly.type
_entity_poly.pdbx_seq_one_letter_code
_entity_poly.pdbx_strand_id
1 'polypeptide(L)'
;MKKRLAAFFAAVFLLFSLSETVEASASTYRNQLSRTECELYDAMVSYLPQGYDSFRCELSQPAIYATVEEANSSLQMQVSRAYEAFYRDYPEVFWLDKSGISFSAQYDTSSGSIRIWGFSLQVSFTTSSYQSQKSALEQAVSAILQGASGSDYDKVRYFHDTIVNRCSYNSGAASVYQPMSCEAYGALVEGSAICEGYAKAFKLLCNRAGIACEIIGGTVNGEAHMWNYVQIGGSYYLVDATFDDAPGVGPYDYFLKGSSSVWDHLEDSSLLEGLSTSFSYPALASSDYSPGGDDATAALTDGQNTGSTGQENALLSGDSTAELEKGEGQSVSFENQRPAAVIPVEEGFCRISCLFAKNGCYWVKPAHPFGFAQGKEVFPAGTSLQIFAFPDPGYRIAEIAVICGDTVHSVKNRSSFSFSLESDSQIQVIFEKAA
;
A
#
# COMPACT_ATOMS: atom_id res chain seq x y z
N MET A 1 17.29 20.53 48.93
CA MET A 1 16.71 20.75 47.59
C MET A 1 17.39 19.95 46.48
N LYS A 2 18.69 19.69 46.49
CA LYS A 2 19.42 18.97 45.40
C LYS A 2 19.08 17.47 45.28
N LYS A 3 18.64 16.79 46.34
CA LYS A 3 18.26 15.37 46.29
C LYS A 3 16.86 15.07 45.75
N ARG A 4 15.92 16.07 45.71
CA ARG A 4 14.58 15.91 45.17
C ARG A 4 14.54 16.19 43.66
N LEU A 5 15.50 16.95 43.12
CA LEU A 5 15.60 17.24 41.69
C LEU A 5 16.17 16.04 40.91
N ALA A 6 17.12 15.29 41.51
CA ALA A 6 17.70 14.07 40.90
C ALA A 6 16.66 12.93 40.75
N ALA A 7 15.72 12.81 41.71
CA ALA A 7 14.68 11.79 41.64
C ALA A 7 13.60 12.11 40.57
N PHE A 8 13.35 13.40 40.30
CA PHE A 8 12.41 13.82 39.26
C PHE A 8 12.96 13.59 37.85
N PHE A 9 14.26 13.84 37.64
CA PHE A 9 14.92 13.56 36.35
C PHE A 9 15.08 12.06 36.09
N ALA A 10 15.31 11.22 37.12
CA ALA A 10 15.35 9.77 36.96
C ALA A 10 13.98 9.17 36.66
N ALA A 11 12.88 9.72 37.19
CA ALA A 11 11.53 9.27 36.89
C ALA A 11 11.07 9.68 35.47
N VAL A 12 11.49 10.86 34.98
CA VAL A 12 11.20 11.32 33.62
C VAL A 12 12.05 10.52 32.58
N PHE A 13 13.27 10.13 32.92
CA PHE A 13 14.10 9.30 32.04
C PHE A 13 13.62 7.84 31.99
N LEU A 14 12.99 7.33 33.04
CA LEU A 14 12.41 5.97 33.06
C LEU A 14 11.07 5.88 32.32
N LEU A 15 10.39 7.01 32.07
CA LEU A 15 9.18 7.06 31.27
C LEU A 15 9.46 7.19 29.75
N PHE A 16 10.69 7.52 29.36
CA PHE A 16 11.12 7.59 27.96
C PHE A 16 11.88 6.36 27.47
N SER A 17 12.14 5.35 28.33
CA SER A 17 12.89 4.14 27.96
C SER A 17 12.03 2.88 27.81
N LEU A 18 10.70 3.01 27.72
CA LEU A 18 9.79 1.95 27.31
C LEU A 18 9.23 2.24 25.91
N SER A 19 10.07 2.68 24.97
CA SER A 19 9.88 2.27 23.60
C SER A 19 10.45 0.84 23.52
N GLU A 20 9.69 -0.15 23.99
CA GLU A 20 9.86 -1.48 23.49
C GLU A 20 9.76 -1.36 21.97
N THR A 21 10.90 -1.55 21.32
CA THR A 21 10.92 -1.91 19.91
C THR A 21 10.13 -3.21 19.87
N VAL A 22 8.83 -3.14 19.55
CA VAL A 22 8.12 -4.27 19.00
C VAL A 22 8.98 -4.68 17.83
N GLU A 23 9.72 -5.79 17.95
CA GLU A 23 10.33 -6.42 16.80
C GLU A 23 9.16 -6.65 15.85
N ALA A 24 9.12 -5.84 14.81
CA ALA A 24 8.11 -5.98 13.79
C ALA A 24 8.19 -7.44 13.33
N SER A 25 7.12 -8.17 13.51
CA SER A 25 6.93 -9.48 12.89
C SER A 25 7.45 -9.33 11.47
N ALA A 26 8.40 -10.20 11.06
CA ALA A 26 9.14 -10.03 9.81
C ALA A 26 8.12 -9.78 8.69
N SER A 27 8.06 -8.56 8.17
CA SER A 27 7.05 -8.10 7.24
C SER A 27 6.99 -9.04 6.04
N THR A 28 5.85 -9.66 5.81
CA THR A 28 5.62 -10.55 4.68
C THR A 28 5.87 -9.85 3.36
N TYR A 29 5.51 -8.57 3.25
CA TYR A 29 5.68 -7.79 2.03
C TYR A 29 7.12 -7.35 1.81
N ARG A 30 7.82 -6.85 2.86
CA ARG A 30 9.23 -6.48 2.78
C ARG A 30 10.11 -7.64 2.32
N ASN A 31 9.82 -8.87 2.75
CA ASN A 31 10.61 -10.05 2.41
C ASN A 31 10.51 -10.46 0.93
N GLN A 32 9.54 -9.90 0.19
CA GLN A 32 9.35 -10.13 -1.23
C GLN A 32 9.94 -9.01 -2.10
N LEU A 33 10.59 -8.04 -1.48
CA LEU A 33 11.20 -6.90 -2.16
C LEU A 33 12.62 -7.23 -2.62
N SER A 34 13.02 -6.67 -3.76
CA SER A 34 14.42 -6.65 -4.20
C SER A 34 15.25 -5.77 -3.27
N ARG A 35 16.58 -5.84 -3.39
CA ARG A 35 17.49 -5.01 -2.57
C ARG A 35 17.16 -3.52 -2.66
N THR A 36 17.00 -2.97 -3.85
CA THR A 36 16.67 -1.55 -4.04
C THR A 36 15.32 -1.19 -3.42
N GLU A 37 14.32 -2.05 -3.60
CA GLU A 37 13.00 -1.88 -2.98
C GLU A 37 13.06 -1.97 -1.45
N CYS A 38 13.88 -2.88 -0.88
CA CYS A 38 14.11 -2.94 0.56
C CYS A 38 14.72 -1.65 1.11
N GLU A 39 15.75 -1.10 0.43
CA GLU A 39 16.39 0.14 0.85
C GLU A 39 15.43 1.34 0.78
N LEU A 40 14.59 1.39 -0.24
CA LEU A 40 13.50 2.37 -0.37
C LEU A 40 12.46 2.21 0.76
N TYR A 41 12.00 0.98 1.00
CA TYR A 41 11.07 0.65 2.08
C TYR A 41 11.64 1.04 3.46
N ASP A 42 12.89 0.70 3.76
CA ASP A 42 13.54 1.01 5.03
C ASP A 42 13.69 2.54 5.24
N ALA A 43 13.93 3.28 4.16
CA ALA A 43 13.90 4.73 4.21
C ALA A 43 12.47 5.25 4.52
N MET A 44 11.43 4.70 3.88
CA MET A 44 10.04 5.05 4.19
C MET A 44 9.70 4.78 5.66
N VAL A 45 10.10 3.61 6.20
CA VAL A 45 9.92 3.27 7.63
C VAL A 45 10.60 4.28 8.54
N SER A 46 11.75 4.79 8.12
CA SER A 46 12.53 5.76 8.92
C SER A 46 11.91 7.16 8.93
N TYR A 47 11.16 7.56 7.92
CA TYR A 47 10.72 8.95 7.76
C TYR A 47 9.20 9.14 7.84
N LEU A 48 8.41 8.30 7.16
CA LEU A 48 6.98 8.52 7.02
C LEU A 48 6.18 8.44 8.33
N PRO A 49 6.45 7.51 9.28
CA PRO A 49 5.75 7.48 10.56
C PRO A 49 6.05 8.71 11.45
N GLN A 50 7.15 9.42 11.17
CA GLN A 50 7.50 10.67 11.85
C GLN A 50 6.82 11.91 11.20
N GLY A 51 6.15 11.73 10.06
CA GLY A 51 5.42 12.78 9.35
C GLY A 51 6.31 13.63 8.44
N TYR A 52 7.43 13.10 7.97
CA TYR A 52 8.20 13.74 6.90
C TYR A 52 7.50 13.47 5.56
N ASP A 53 7.28 14.51 4.78
CA ASP A 53 6.70 14.43 3.43
C ASP A 53 7.78 14.34 2.34
N SER A 54 9.04 14.58 2.70
CA SER A 54 10.19 14.52 1.79
C SER A 54 11.42 13.98 2.49
N PHE A 55 12.14 13.09 1.83
CA PHE A 55 13.35 12.43 2.38
C PHE A 55 14.24 11.88 1.27
N ARG A 56 15.45 11.48 1.65
CA ARG A 56 16.42 10.86 0.75
C ARG A 56 16.64 9.40 1.13
N CYS A 57 16.86 8.57 0.10
CA CYS A 57 17.31 7.19 0.21
C CYS A 57 18.61 7.06 -0.58
N GLU A 58 19.72 6.78 0.07
CA GLU A 58 20.99 6.45 -0.59
C GLU A 58 21.09 4.93 -0.70
N LEU A 59 21.46 4.45 -1.89
CA LEU A 59 21.62 3.02 -2.12
C LEU A 59 23.00 2.58 -1.65
N SER A 60 23.09 1.46 -0.95
CA SER A 60 24.35 0.85 -0.52
C SER A 60 25.25 0.43 -1.69
N GLN A 61 24.63 0.13 -2.83
CA GLN A 61 25.26 -0.13 -4.11
C GLN A 61 24.39 0.42 -5.24
N PRO A 62 24.96 0.94 -6.32
CA PRO A 62 24.18 1.50 -7.41
C PRO A 62 23.29 0.44 -8.08
N ALA A 63 22.10 0.82 -8.47
CA ALA A 63 21.28 0.08 -9.42
C ALA A 63 21.75 0.44 -10.83
N ILE A 64 21.97 -0.56 -11.69
CA ILE A 64 22.60 -0.37 -13.01
C ILE A 64 21.63 -0.80 -14.11
N TYR A 65 21.47 0.07 -15.12
CA TYR A 65 20.57 -0.14 -16.25
C TYR A 65 21.31 0.16 -17.57
N ALA A 66 20.93 -0.53 -18.64
CA ALA A 66 21.56 -0.34 -19.94
C ALA A 66 21.09 0.97 -20.61
N THR A 67 19.83 1.36 -20.42
CA THR A 67 19.25 2.56 -21.03
C THR A 67 18.44 3.39 -20.03
N VAL A 68 18.15 4.64 -20.40
CA VAL A 68 17.29 5.54 -19.60
C VAL A 68 15.86 5.02 -19.53
N GLU A 69 15.36 4.43 -20.61
CA GLU A 69 14.01 3.88 -20.67
C GLU A 69 13.84 2.69 -19.72
N GLU A 70 14.84 1.79 -19.73
CA GLU A 70 14.88 0.66 -18.77
C GLU A 70 14.94 1.17 -17.32
N ALA A 71 15.81 2.14 -17.04
CA ALA A 71 15.91 2.75 -15.72
C ALA A 71 14.56 3.34 -15.29
N ASN A 72 13.93 4.16 -16.12
CA ASN A 72 12.66 4.82 -15.78
C ASN A 72 11.55 3.81 -15.47
N SER A 73 11.38 2.80 -16.32
CA SER A 73 10.35 1.78 -16.12
C SER A 73 10.59 0.97 -14.85
N SER A 74 11.84 0.56 -14.61
CA SER A 74 12.22 -0.22 -13.43
C SER A 74 12.10 0.59 -12.14
N LEU A 75 12.54 1.86 -12.14
CA LEU A 75 12.51 2.71 -10.95
C LEU A 75 11.08 3.04 -10.55
N GLN A 76 10.21 3.35 -11.51
CA GLN A 76 8.80 3.59 -11.23
C GLN A 76 8.17 2.39 -10.52
N MET A 77 8.39 1.18 -11.04
CA MET A 77 7.88 -0.05 -10.46
C MET A 77 8.46 -0.32 -9.07
N GLN A 78 9.77 -0.14 -8.89
CA GLN A 78 10.46 -0.38 -7.61
C GLN A 78 9.98 0.58 -6.52
N VAL A 79 9.85 1.88 -6.82
CA VAL A 79 9.34 2.87 -5.86
C VAL A 79 7.90 2.55 -5.50
N SER A 80 7.05 2.27 -6.49
CA SER A 80 5.64 1.92 -6.27
C SER A 80 5.51 0.66 -5.41
N ARG A 81 6.31 -0.38 -5.71
CA ARG A 81 6.26 -1.64 -4.98
C ARG A 81 6.75 -1.50 -3.53
N ALA A 82 7.81 -0.74 -3.30
CA ALA A 82 8.29 -0.43 -1.95
C ALA A 82 7.24 0.38 -1.16
N TYR A 83 6.60 1.36 -1.80
CA TYR A 83 5.56 2.18 -1.19
C TYR A 83 4.31 1.37 -0.83
N GLU A 84 3.87 0.48 -1.73
CA GLU A 84 2.75 -0.42 -1.47
C GLU A 84 3.04 -1.38 -0.30
N ALA A 85 4.23 -1.98 -0.26
CA ALA A 85 4.64 -2.82 0.86
C ALA A 85 4.59 -2.04 2.18
N PHE A 86 5.15 -0.82 2.20
CA PHE A 86 5.10 0.05 3.37
C PHE A 86 3.65 0.37 3.79
N TYR A 87 2.81 0.74 2.84
CA TYR A 87 1.42 1.13 3.10
C TYR A 87 0.57 -0.01 3.70
N ARG A 88 0.86 -1.25 3.31
CA ARG A 88 0.22 -2.44 3.88
C ARG A 88 0.75 -2.80 5.27
N ASP A 89 2.03 -2.59 5.52
CA ASP A 89 2.67 -2.97 6.78
C ASP A 89 2.44 -1.95 7.90
N TYR A 90 2.18 -0.68 7.55
CA TYR A 90 2.04 0.44 8.51
C TYR A 90 0.64 1.10 8.45
N PRO A 91 -0.42 0.38 8.79
CA PRO A 91 -1.79 0.90 8.73
C PRO A 91 -2.06 2.08 9.67
N GLU A 92 -1.15 2.36 10.61
CA GLU A 92 -1.19 3.55 11.47
C GLU A 92 -0.77 4.83 10.74
N VAL A 93 -0.14 4.74 9.57
CA VAL A 93 0.32 5.90 8.78
C VAL A 93 -0.75 6.28 7.77
N PHE A 94 -1.94 6.56 8.25
CA PHE A 94 -3.18 6.79 7.50
C PHE A 94 -3.24 8.13 6.73
N TRP A 95 -2.30 9.03 6.97
CA TRP A 95 -2.30 10.37 6.34
C TRP A 95 -1.64 10.41 4.96
N LEU A 96 -1.14 9.31 4.46
CA LEU A 96 -0.52 9.23 3.14
C LEU A 96 -1.57 9.13 2.04
N ASP A 97 -1.31 9.84 0.93
CA ASP A 97 -2.05 9.62 -0.30
C ASP A 97 -1.46 8.40 -1.02
N LYS A 98 -2.27 7.41 -1.30
CA LYS A 98 -1.87 6.16 -1.97
C LYS A 98 -1.18 6.37 -3.33
N SER A 99 -1.63 7.36 -4.09
CA SER A 99 -1.08 7.73 -5.40
C SER A 99 -0.09 8.89 -5.33
N GLY A 100 0.12 9.44 -4.14
CA GLY A 100 0.82 10.70 -3.92
C GLY A 100 2.33 10.56 -3.72
N ILE A 101 2.99 9.54 -4.31
CA ILE A 101 4.45 9.42 -4.26
C ILE A 101 5.09 9.89 -5.56
N SER A 102 6.07 10.76 -5.44
CA SER A 102 6.96 11.20 -6.53
C SER A 102 8.41 11.06 -6.11
N PHE A 103 9.29 10.93 -7.08
CA PHE A 103 10.72 10.80 -6.80
C PHE A 103 11.59 11.42 -7.90
N SER A 104 12.83 11.73 -7.55
CA SER A 104 13.93 11.96 -8.48
C SER A 104 15.07 11.03 -8.13
N ALA A 105 15.81 10.55 -9.14
CA ALA A 105 16.94 9.67 -8.96
C ALA A 105 18.26 10.44 -9.12
N GLN A 106 19.23 10.09 -8.29
CA GLN A 106 20.62 10.56 -8.43
C GLN A 106 21.39 9.53 -9.23
N TYR A 107 21.98 9.93 -10.36
CA TYR A 107 22.62 9.01 -11.29
C TYR A 107 23.89 9.54 -11.93
N ASP A 108 24.69 8.63 -12.47
CA ASP A 108 25.78 8.92 -13.40
C ASP A 108 25.72 8.02 -14.64
N THR A 109 26.44 8.41 -15.69
CA THR A 109 26.52 7.68 -16.96
C THR A 109 27.94 7.31 -17.35
N SER A 110 28.87 7.23 -16.40
CA SER A 110 30.31 7.18 -16.64
C SER A 110 30.84 5.91 -17.30
N SER A 111 30.03 4.89 -17.51
CA SER A 111 30.48 3.61 -18.08
C SER A 111 29.63 3.11 -19.25
N GLY A 112 28.86 4.03 -19.89
CA GLY A 112 27.92 3.65 -20.95
C GLY A 112 26.65 2.96 -20.43
N SER A 113 26.44 2.93 -19.11
CA SER A 113 25.25 2.47 -18.44
C SER A 113 24.75 3.55 -17.48
N ILE A 114 23.47 3.48 -17.10
CA ILE A 114 22.86 4.36 -16.12
C ILE A 114 23.10 3.73 -14.74
N ARG A 115 23.71 4.46 -13.83
CA ARG A 115 24.01 4.01 -12.47
C ARG A 115 23.29 4.90 -11.48
N ILE A 116 22.30 4.35 -10.79
CA ILE A 116 21.47 5.07 -9.81
C ILE A 116 22.08 4.87 -8.42
N TRP A 117 22.41 5.96 -7.74
CA TRP A 117 23.02 5.97 -6.40
C TRP A 117 22.02 6.23 -5.29
N GLY A 118 20.87 6.81 -5.59
CA GLY A 118 19.88 7.15 -4.58
C GLY A 118 18.66 7.84 -5.15
N PHE A 119 17.77 8.19 -4.24
CA PHE A 119 16.48 8.81 -4.52
C PHE A 119 16.23 9.98 -3.59
N SER A 120 15.58 11.02 -4.12
CA SER A 120 14.85 11.99 -3.31
C SER A 120 13.37 11.71 -3.52
N LEU A 121 12.66 11.43 -2.44
CA LEU A 121 11.24 11.05 -2.47
C LEU A 121 10.41 12.19 -1.86
N GLN A 122 9.22 12.36 -2.39
CA GLN A 122 8.20 13.25 -1.87
C GLN A 122 6.86 12.53 -1.87
N VAL A 123 6.12 12.62 -0.76
CA VAL A 123 4.79 12.03 -0.61
C VAL A 123 3.77 13.12 -0.32
N SER A 124 2.54 12.91 -0.78
CA SER A 124 1.42 13.79 -0.46
C SER A 124 0.67 13.27 0.76
N PHE A 125 0.14 14.18 1.56
CA PHE A 125 -0.71 13.86 2.70
C PHE A 125 -2.16 14.15 2.36
N THR A 126 -3.06 13.26 2.75
CA THR A 126 -4.51 13.41 2.58
C THR A 126 -5.12 14.43 3.55
N THR A 127 -4.41 14.76 4.62
CA THR A 127 -4.88 15.67 5.65
C THR A 127 -3.76 16.53 6.23
N SER A 128 -4.04 17.81 6.48
CA SER A 128 -3.13 18.71 7.19
C SER A 128 -3.21 18.56 8.73
N SER A 129 -4.24 17.88 9.23
CA SER A 129 -4.50 17.68 10.66
C SER A 129 -3.96 16.35 11.20
N TYR A 130 -3.07 15.67 10.45
CA TYR A 130 -2.63 14.30 10.78
C TYR A 130 -2.06 14.15 12.19
N GLN A 131 -1.40 15.17 12.76
CA GLN A 131 -0.81 15.07 14.10
C GLN A 131 -1.87 14.90 15.20
N SER A 132 -2.95 15.68 15.15
CA SER A 132 -4.06 15.53 16.10
C SER A 132 -4.83 14.23 15.87
N GLN A 133 -5.04 13.86 14.61
CA GLN A 133 -5.68 12.62 14.23
C GLN A 133 -4.86 11.40 14.63
N LYS A 134 -3.52 11.44 14.47
CA LYS A 134 -2.60 10.42 14.97
C LYS A 134 -2.74 10.22 16.48
N SER A 135 -2.79 11.32 17.24
CA SER A 135 -2.99 11.23 18.70
C SER A 135 -4.34 10.60 19.05
N ALA A 136 -5.40 10.88 18.31
CA ALA A 136 -6.72 10.28 18.51
C ALA A 136 -6.70 8.78 18.18
N LEU A 137 -6.04 8.37 17.09
CA LEU A 137 -5.87 6.96 16.72
C LEU A 137 -5.09 6.20 17.80
N GLU A 138 -3.97 6.74 18.26
CA GLU A 138 -3.17 6.12 19.33
C GLU A 138 -3.95 5.96 20.63
N GLN A 139 -4.78 6.93 20.99
CA GLN A 139 -5.66 6.83 22.17
C GLN A 139 -6.72 5.72 21.99
N ALA A 140 -7.36 5.65 20.82
CA ALA A 140 -8.35 4.62 20.52
C ALA A 140 -7.72 3.21 20.54
N VAL A 141 -6.57 3.02 19.90
CA VAL A 141 -5.82 1.76 19.89
C VAL A 141 -5.41 1.37 21.31
N SER A 142 -4.82 2.30 22.07
CA SER A 142 -4.40 2.03 23.45
C SER A 142 -5.57 1.62 24.35
N ALA A 143 -6.72 2.27 24.21
CA ALA A 143 -7.93 1.92 24.96
C ALA A 143 -8.45 0.51 24.62
N ILE A 144 -8.39 0.12 23.34
CA ILE A 144 -8.78 -1.23 22.90
C ILE A 144 -7.80 -2.27 23.44
N LEU A 145 -6.50 -2.03 23.31
CA LEU A 145 -5.47 -2.95 23.79
C LEU A 145 -5.52 -3.19 25.31
N GLN A 146 -5.92 -2.20 26.10
CA GLN A 146 -6.12 -2.38 27.54
C GLN A 146 -7.23 -3.37 27.89
N GLY A 147 -8.22 -3.56 27.01
CA GLY A 147 -9.28 -4.55 27.15
C GLY A 147 -8.91 -5.94 26.63
N ALA A 148 -7.83 -6.04 25.86
CA ALA A 148 -7.40 -7.31 25.25
C ALA A 148 -6.59 -8.14 26.26
N SER A 149 -7.01 -9.37 26.50
CA SER A 149 -6.33 -10.28 27.42
C SER A 149 -6.52 -11.74 27.01
N GLY A 150 -5.74 -12.65 27.58
CA GLY A 150 -5.80 -14.08 27.28
C GLY A 150 -4.86 -14.51 26.14
N SER A 151 -5.22 -15.60 25.48
CA SER A 151 -4.49 -16.15 24.32
C SER A 151 -4.56 -15.23 23.10
N ASP A 152 -3.80 -15.53 22.08
CA ASP A 152 -3.89 -14.78 20.82
C ASP A 152 -5.27 -14.94 20.17
N TYR A 153 -5.90 -16.10 20.30
CA TYR A 153 -7.30 -16.30 19.90
C TYR A 153 -8.25 -15.33 20.65
N ASP A 154 -8.11 -15.20 21.97
CA ASP A 154 -8.97 -14.30 22.76
C ASP A 154 -8.80 -12.85 22.36
N LYS A 155 -7.55 -12.42 22.11
CA LYS A 155 -7.23 -11.07 21.64
C LYS A 155 -7.78 -10.80 20.22
N VAL A 156 -7.55 -11.72 19.29
CA VAL A 156 -8.00 -11.61 17.90
C VAL A 156 -9.52 -11.55 17.83
N ARG A 157 -10.21 -12.37 18.61
CA ARG A 157 -11.67 -12.33 18.74
C ARG A 157 -12.14 -11.00 19.32
N TYR A 158 -11.49 -10.52 20.37
CA TYR A 158 -11.83 -9.23 20.97
C TYR A 158 -11.63 -8.05 20.00
N PHE A 159 -10.58 -8.06 19.17
CA PHE A 159 -10.36 -7.05 18.14
C PHE A 159 -11.44 -7.10 17.06
N HIS A 160 -11.75 -8.29 16.55
CA HIS A 160 -12.84 -8.49 15.61
C HIS A 160 -14.17 -7.94 16.17
N ASP A 161 -14.60 -8.42 17.35
CA ASP A 161 -15.84 -8.00 18.00
C ASP A 161 -15.86 -6.47 18.26
N THR A 162 -14.71 -5.89 18.59
CA THR A 162 -14.59 -4.45 18.82
C THR A 162 -14.84 -3.66 17.54
N ILE A 163 -14.28 -4.10 16.41
CA ILE A 163 -14.45 -3.44 15.11
C ILE A 163 -15.90 -3.58 14.66
N VAL A 164 -16.44 -4.78 14.60
CA VAL A 164 -17.82 -5.07 14.18
C VAL A 164 -18.84 -4.29 15.03
N ASN A 165 -18.62 -4.14 16.33
CA ASN A 165 -19.56 -3.41 17.20
C ASN A 165 -19.41 -1.89 17.19
N ARG A 166 -18.30 -1.34 16.69
CA ARG A 166 -18.00 0.11 16.74
C ARG A 166 -17.98 0.80 15.36
N CYS A 167 -17.70 0.05 14.33
CA CYS A 167 -17.67 0.56 12.97
C CYS A 167 -18.98 0.26 12.27
N SER A 168 -19.35 1.12 11.35
CA SER A 168 -20.47 0.89 10.42
C SER A 168 -19.96 0.99 9.01
N TYR A 169 -20.40 0.08 8.14
CA TYR A 169 -19.97 0.08 6.75
C TYR A 169 -20.46 1.32 6.00
N ASN A 170 -19.53 2.09 5.45
CA ASN A 170 -19.80 3.33 4.72
C ASN A 170 -20.08 3.06 3.24
N SER A 171 -21.32 2.70 2.92
CA SER A 171 -21.73 2.47 1.52
C SER A 171 -21.61 3.73 0.65
N GLY A 172 -21.68 4.93 1.24
CA GLY A 172 -21.45 6.20 0.55
C GLY A 172 -20.00 6.35 0.11
N ALA A 173 -19.05 5.97 0.97
CA ALA A 173 -17.62 6.02 0.64
C ALA A 173 -17.20 4.95 -0.38
N ALA A 174 -17.93 3.84 -0.49
CA ALA A 174 -17.73 2.87 -1.56
C ALA A 174 -18.07 3.44 -2.95
N SER A 175 -18.89 4.49 -2.99
CA SER A 175 -19.31 5.17 -4.23
C SER A 175 -18.58 6.47 -4.48
N VAL A 176 -18.09 7.12 -3.42
CA VAL A 176 -17.38 8.41 -3.44
C VAL A 176 -16.16 8.28 -2.54
N TYR A 177 -14.97 8.46 -3.11
CA TYR A 177 -13.73 8.34 -2.35
C TYR A 177 -13.70 9.27 -1.14
N GLN A 178 -13.60 8.66 0.03
CA GLN A 178 -13.41 9.33 1.31
C GLN A 178 -12.14 8.74 1.94
N PRO A 179 -10.99 9.42 1.88
CA PRO A 179 -9.72 8.85 2.28
C PRO A 179 -9.74 8.18 3.66
N MET A 180 -10.34 8.84 4.64
CA MET A 180 -10.38 8.31 6.02
C MET A 180 -11.20 7.02 6.15
N SER A 181 -12.21 6.81 5.31
CA SER A 181 -12.99 5.55 5.32
C SER A 181 -12.19 4.35 4.81
N CYS A 182 -11.09 4.57 4.08
CA CYS A 182 -10.14 3.54 3.66
C CYS A 182 -9.08 3.24 4.71
N GLU A 183 -9.08 3.94 5.84
CA GLU A 183 -8.00 3.91 6.81
C GLU A 183 -8.44 3.36 8.18
N ALA A 184 -7.47 2.82 8.94
CA ALA A 184 -7.72 2.39 10.31
C ALA A 184 -8.31 3.51 11.18
N TYR A 185 -7.99 4.77 10.88
CA TYR A 185 -8.55 5.93 11.54
C TYR A 185 -10.08 6.01 11.38
N GLY A 186 -10.58 5.82 10.17
CA GLY A 186 -12.04 5.80 9.90
C GLY A 186 -12.75 4.75 10.73
N ALA A 187 -12.23 3.52 10.78
CA ALA A 187 -12.84 2.43 11.53
C ALA A 187 -12.75 2.61 13.06
N LEU A 188 -11.58 3.01 13.59
CA LEU A 188 -11.31 3.01 15.03
C LEU A 188 -11.66 4.33 15.72
N VAL A 189 -11.66 5.45 15.02
CA VAL A 189 -11.90 6.79 15.58
C VAL A 189 -13.23 7.37 15.10
N GLU A 190 -13.51 7.33 13.79
CA GLU A 190 -14.75 7.88 13.23
C GLU A 190 -15.92 6.88 13.29
N GLY A 191 -15.63 5.59 13.45
CA GLY A 191 -16.65 4.54 13.50
C GLY A 191 -17.36 4.32 12.16
N SER A 192 -16.69 4.63 11.03
CA SER A 192 -17.25 4.55 9.68
C SER A 192 -16.15 4.25 8.66
N ALA A 193 -16.23 3.11 7.98
CA ALA A 193 -15.20 2.67 7.04
C ALA A 193 -15.75 1.78 5.92
N ILE A 194 -14.98 1.58 4.86
CA ILE A 194 -15.17 0.50 3.88
C ILE A 194 -14.27 -0.69 4.23
N CYS A 195 -14.34 -1.77 3.46
CA CYS A 195 -13.59 -3.01 3.70
C CYS A 195 -12.09 -2.79 3.99
N GLU A 196 -11.45 -1.89 3.27
CA GLU A 196 -10.05 -1.53 3.48
C GLU A 196 -9.79 -0.95 4.88
N GLY A 197 -10.64 -0.04 5.35
CA GLY A 197 -10.51 0.53 6.70
C GLY A 197 -10.73 -0.50 7.80
N TYR A 198 -11.67 -1.45 7.62
CA TYR A 198 -11.86 -2.60 8.51
C TYR A 198 -10.59 -3.46 8.56
N ALA A 199 -10.06 -3.84 7.40
CA ALA A 199 -8.88 -4.69 7.31
C ALA A 199 -7.63 -4.02 7.93
N LYS A 200 -7.44 -2.72 7.69
CA LYS A 200 -6.36 -1.93 8.30
C LYS A 200 -6.50 -1.80 9.81
N ALA A 201 -7.70 -1.58 10.30
CA ALA A 201 -7.97 -1.49 11.73
C ALA A 201 -7.64 -2.81 12.44
N PHE A 202 -8.06 -3.93 11.85
CA PHE A 202 -7.80 -5.26 12.40
C PHE A 202 -6.28 -5.57 12.39
N LYS A 203 -5.57 -5.31 11.28
CA LYS A 203 -4.11 -5.47 11.21
C LYS A 203 -3.40 -4.58 12.22
N LEU A 204 -3.80 -3.33 12.38
CA LEU A 204 -3.19 -2.42 13.35
C LEU A 204 -3.27 -2.96 14.78
N LEU A 205 -4.44 -3.44 15.19
CA LEU A 205 -4.64 -4.01 16.53
C LEU A 205 -3.82 -5.30 16.73
N CYS A 206 -3.80 -6.19 15.74
CA CYS A 206 -2.98 -7.39 15.75
C CYS A 206 -1.49 -7.06 15.84
N ASN A 207 -0.98 -6.16 15.01
CA ASN A 207 0.42 -5.72 15.02
C ASN A 207 0.82 -5.18 16.41
N ARG A 208 -0.03 -4.35 17.03
CA ARG A 208 0.21 -3.78 18.36
C ARG A 208 0.14 -4.83 19.47
N ALA A 209 -0.53 -5.94 19.25
CA ALA A 209 -0.57 -7.09 20.15
C ALA A 209 0.53 -8.13 19.89
N GLY A 210 1.39 -7.92 18.89
CA GLY A 210 2.45 -8.85 18.48
C GLY A 210 1.93 -10.08 17.72
N ILE A 211 0.75 -10.00 17.13
CA ILE A 211 0.12 -11.08 16.35
C ILE A 211 0.32 -10.80 14.85
N ALA A 212 0.88 -11.76 14.13
CA ALA A 212 1.08 -11.63 12.68
C ALA A 212 -0.27 -11.58 11.96
N CYS A 213 -0.44 -10.53 11.15
CA CYS A 213 -1.68 -10.29 10.42
C CYS A 213 -1.37 -9.58 9.10
N GLU A 214 -1.98 -10.05 8.00
CA GLU A 214 -1.81 -9.50 6.67
C GLU A 214 -3.11 -8.93 6.13
N ILE A 215 -3.01 -7.86 5.31
CA ILE A 215 -4.13 -7.34 4.54
C ILE A 215 -4.14 -8.05 3.19
N ILE A 216 -5.23 -8.69 2.89
CA ILE A 216 -5.42 -9.44 1.65
C ILE A 216 -6.34 -8.65 0.73
N GLY A 217 -5.95 -8.51 -0.52
CA GLY A 217 -6.80 -7.97 -1.57
C GLY A 217 -7.28 -9.06 -2.50
N GLY A 218 -8.45 -8.87 -3.06
CA GLY A 218 -9.01 -9.80 -3.99
C GLY A 218 -10.44 -9.47 -4.39
N THR A 219 -11.18 -10.48 -4.79
CA THR A 219 -12.60 -10.34 -5.14
C THR A 219 -13.46 -11.28 -4.33
N VAL A 220 -14.65 -10.80 -3.98
CA VAL A 220 -15.74 -11.63 -3.46
C VAL A 220 -16.95 -11.41 -4.35
N ASN A 221 -17.51 -12.49 -4.91
CA ASN A 221 -18.58 -12.41 -5.90
C ASN A 221 -18.28 -11.51 -7.12
N GLY A 222 -16.98 -11.39 -7.48
CA GLY A 222 -16.51 -10.57 -8.60
C GLY A 222 -16.38 -9.07 -8.28
N GLU A 223 -16.61 -8.64 -7.04
CA GLU A 223 -16.38 -7.27 -6.58
C GLU A 223 -15.06 -7.17 -5.81
N ALA A 224 -14.31 -6.09 -6.02
CA ALA A 224 -13.06 -5.84 -5.31
C ALA A 224 -13.30 -5.73 -3.80
N HIS A 225 -12.50 -6.44 -3.02
CA HIS A 225 -12.67 -6.54 -1.58
C HIS A 225 -11.33 -6.69 -0.86
N MET A 226 -11.30 -6.34 0.43
CA MET A 226 -10.15 -6.51 1.32
C MET A 226 -10.56 -7.14 2.64
N TRP A 227 -9.71 -8.07 3.11
CA TRP A 227 -9.86 -8.80 4.36
C TRP A 227 -8.50 -9.08 5.00
N ASN A 228 -8.44 -9.94 5.99
CA ASN A 228 -7.20 -10.25 6.69
C ASN A 228 -6.91 -11.75 6.71
N TYR A 229 -5.62 -12.09 6.71
CA TYR A 229 -5.11 -13.37 7.19
C TYR A 229 -4.36 -13.13 8.49
N VAL A 230 -4.75 -13.83 9.55
CA VAL A 230 -4.15 -13.73 10.89
C VAL A 230 -3.55 -15.05 11.31
N GLN A 231 -2.38 -15.01 11.92
CA GLN A 231 -1.69 -16.21 12.37
C GLN A 231 -2.07 -16.57 13.80
N ILE A 232 -2.60 -17.79 13.99
CA ILE A 232 -2.87 -18.39 15.30
C ILE A 232 -2.26 -19.79 15.34
N GLY A 233 -1.49 -20.09 16.38
CA GLY A 233 -0.87 -21.41 16.51
C GLY A 233 0.05 -21.80 15.34
N GLY A 234 0.70 -20.82 14.69
CA GLY A 234 1.59 -21.05 13.56
C GLY A 234 0.94 -21.18 12.18
N SER A 235 -0.40 -21.20 12.11
CA SER A 235 -1.17 -21.28 10.86
C SER A 235 -1.95 -20.01 10.61
N TYR A 236 -2.16 -19.64 9.32
CA TYR A 236 -2.96 -18.48 8.95
C TYR A 236 -4.42 -18.86 8.72
N TYR A 237 -5.32 -17.97 9.14
CA TYR A 237 -6.76 -18.08 8.99
C TYR A 237 -7.34 -16.78 8.47
N LEU A 238 -8.39 -16.88 7.66
CA LEU A 238 -9.11 -15.72 7.14
C LEU A 238 -9.97 -15.08 8.26
N VAL A 239 -9.96 -13.76 8.29
CA VAL A 239 -10.89 -12.92 9.04
C VAL A 239 -11.42 -11.83 8.15
N ASP A 240 -12.74 -11.74 7.99
CA ASP A 240 -13.40 -10.64 7.31
C ASP A 240 -14.43 -9.97 8.21
N ALA A 241 -13.95 -9.00 8.98
CA ALA A 241 -14.80 -8.21 9.87
C ALA A 241 -15.84 -7.35 9.14
N THR A 242 -15.64 -7.07 7.83
CA THR A 242 -16.61 -6.35 7.02
C THR A 242 -17.84 -7.19 6.74
N PHE A 243 -17.65 -8.46 6.40
CA PHE A 243 -18.75 -9.38 6.11
C PHE A 243 -19.46 -9.80 7.39
N ASP A 244 -18.72 -10.01 8.48
CA ASP A 244 -19.32 -10.32 9.78
C ASP A 244 -20.13 -9.15 10.38
N ASP A 245 -19.94 -7.91 9.88
CA ASP A 245 -20.77 -6.72 10.18
C ASP A 245 -21.98 -6.58 9.21
N ALA A 246 -22.08 -7.42 8.18
CA ALA A 246 -23.11 -7.28 7.17
C ALA A 246 -24.49 -7.81 7.68
N PRO A 247 -25.61 -7.12 7.36
CA PRO A 247 -26.93 -7.58 7.74
C PRO A 247 -27.26 -8.98 7.20
N GLY A 248 -27.64 -9.89 8.09
CA GLY A 248 -28.04 -11.25 7.72
C GLY A 248 -26.90 -12.26 7.65
N VAL A 249 -25.67 -11.85 7.93
CA VAL A 249 -24.52 -12.70 8.12
C VAL A 249 -24.36 -13.01 9.61
N GLY A 250 -23.92 -14.21 9.95
CA GLY A 250 -23.62 -14.57 11.34
C GLY A 250 -22.34 -13.86 11.82
N PRO A 251 -22.23 -13.56 13.13
CA PRO A 251 -21.16 -12.72 13.66
C PRO A 251 -19.75 -13.34 13.60
N TYR A 252 -19.64 -14.58 13.12
CA TYR A 252 -18.37 -15.30 12.95
C TYR A 252 -18.39 -16.20 11.72
N ASP A 253 -19.21 -15.90 10.72
CA ASP A 253 -19.27 -16.68 9.48
C ASP A 253 -17.98 -16.54 8.69
N TYR A 254 -17.23 -15.44 8.87
CA TYR A 254 -15.94 -15.16 8.27
C TYR A 254 -14.80 -14.92 9.27
N PHE A 255 -14.94 -15.46 10.49
CA PHE A 255 -13.92 -15.36 11.52
C PHE A 255 -13.13 -16.65 11.64
N LEU A 256 -11.79 -16.54 11.53
CA LEU A 256 -10.80 -17.63 11.61
C LEU A 256 -11.12 -18.84 10.72
N LYS A 257 -11.43 -18.57 9.47
CA LYS A 257 -11.78 -19.59 8.48
C LYS A 257 -10.55 -20.17 7.77
N GLY A 258 -10.63 -21.48 7.50
CA GLY A 258 -9.68 -22.16 6.63
C GLY A 258 -10.07 -22.12 5.16
N SER A 259 -9.14 -22.52 4.27
CA SER A 259 -9.33 -22.49 2.83
C SER A 259 -10.51 -23.32 2.31
N SER A 260 -10.93 -24.35 3.07
CA SER A 260 -12.10 -25.16 2.70
C SER A 260 -13.45 -24.44 2.89
N SER A 261 -13.48 -23.37 3.67
CA SER A 261 -14.72 -22.66 4.04
C SER A 261 -14.90 -21.33 3.32
N VAL A 262 -13.87 -20.83 2.61
CA VAL A 262 -13.85 -19.47 2.03
C VAL A 262 -13.59 -19.47 0.52
N TRP A 263 -14.31 -20.34 -0.17
CA TRP A 263 -14.23 -20.52 -1.63
C TRP A 263 -14.67 -19.28 -2.45
N ASP A 264 -15.36 -18.34 -1.83
CA ASP A 264 -15.87 -17.09 -2.42
C ASP A 264 -14.85 -15.94 -2.34
N HIS A 265 -13.82 -16.04 -1.48
CA HIS A 265 -12.75 -15.06 -1.34
C HIS A 265 -11.58 -15.43 -2.24
N LEU A 266 -11.53 -14.79 -3.42
CA LEU A 266 -10.50 -15.05 -4.43
C LEU A 266 -9.39 -14.01 -4.30
N GLU A 267 -8.22 -14.47 -3.85
CA GLU A 267 -7.03 -13.61 -3.74
C GLU A 267 -6.64 -13.02 -5.10
N ASP A 268 -6.43 -11.73 -5.13
CA ASP A 268 -5.84 -11.01 -6.25
C ASP A 268 -5.04 -9.82 -5.73
N SER A 269 -3.74 -10.00 -5.62
CA SER A 269 -2.86 -8.94 -5.14
C SER A 269 -2.75 -7.75 -6.11
N SER A 270 -3.15 -7.91 -7.37
CA SER A 270 -3.17 -6.83 -8.36
C SER A 270 -4.33 -5.85 -8.18
N LEU A 271 -5.37 -6.26 -7.45
CA LEU A 271 -6.53 -5.40 -7.17
C LEU A 271 -6.28 -4.35 -6.09
N LEU A 272 -5.18 -4.48 -5.34
CA LEU A 272 -4.79 -3.46 -4.40
C LEU A 272 -4.18 -2.29 -5.16
N GLU A 273 -5.02 -1.30 -5.48
CA GLU A 273 -4.65 0.08 -5.74
C GLU A 273 -4.09 0.45 -7.12
N GLY A 274 -4.35 -0.33 -8.17
CA GLY A 274 -3.95 0.07 -9.53
C GLY A 274 -2.43 0.04 -9.76
N LEU A 275 -1.67 -0.49 -8.82
CA LEU A 275 -0.27 -0.81 -8.97
C LEU A 275 -0.16 -2.27 -9.40
N SER A 276 0.42 -2.54 -10.55
CA SER A 276 0.64 -3.89 -11.09
C SER A 276 1.69 -4.69 -10.31
N THR A 277 1.69 -4.58 -8.99
CA THR A 277 2.65 -5.23 -8.11
C THR A 277 2.00 -6.45 -7.50
N SER A 278 2.48 -7.63 -7.84
CA SER A 278 2.02 -8.86 -7.24
C SER A 278 2.82 -9.18 -5.98
N PHE A 279 2.12 -9.36 -4.86
CA PHE A 279 2.67 -9.99 -3.66
C PHE A 279 2.04 -11.35 -3.48
N SER A 280 2.81 -12.30 -2.95
CA SER A 280 2.29 -13.59 -2.53
C SER A 280 1.75 -13.50 -1.10
N TYR A 281 0.64 -14.14 -0.85
CA TYR A 281 0.06 -14.23 0.49
C TYR A 281 0.43 -15.54 1.19
N PRO A 282 0.41 -15.59 2.53
CA PRO A 282 0.62 -16.84 3.25
C PRO A 282 -0.52 -17.81 2.98
N ALA A 283 -0.21 -19.09 2.91
CA ALA A 283 -1.23 -20.12 2.73
C ALA A 283 -2.13 -20.24 3.96
N LEU A 284 -3.45 -20.34 3.76
CA LEU A 284 -4.40 -20.61 4.81
C LEU A 284 -4.30 -22.05 5.31
N ALA A 285 -4.60 -22.28 6.58
CA ALA A 285 -4.94 -23.58 7.09
C ALA A 285 -6.07 -24.20 6.26
N SER A 286 -6.10 -25.52 6.13
CA SER A 286 -7.15 -26.19 5.35
C SER A 286 -8.52 -26.13 6.03
N SER A 287 -8.55 -26.22 7.38
CA SER A 287 -9.76 -26.22 8.19
C SER A 287 -9.88 -24.94 9.02
N ASP A 288 -11.09 -24.60 9.43
CA ASP A 288 -11.36 -23.50 10.34
C ASP A 288 -10.66 -23.73 11.68
N TYR A 289 -10.29 -22.63 12.34
CA TYR A 289 -9.73 -22.70 13.69
C TYR A 289 -10.76 -23.22 14.70
N SER A 290 -10.33 -24.13 15.55
CA SER A 290 -11.15 -24.67 16.65
C SER A 290 -10.48 -24.41 17.99
N PRO A 291 -11.04 -23.56 18.87
CA PRO A 291 -10.49 -23.36 20.20
C PRO A 291 -10.52 -24.68 21.01
N GLY A 292 -9.35 -25.15 21.45
CA GLY A 292 -9.23 -26.40 22.22
C GLY A 292 -8.93 -27.66 21.44
N GLY A 293 -8.75 -27.57 20.12
CA GLY A 293 -8.11 -28.60 19.30
C GLY A 293 -6.60 -28.55 19.53
N ASP A 294 -6.01 -29.65 19.98
CA ASP A 294 -4.59 -29.73 20.35
C ASP A 294 -3.66 -29.13 19.29
N ASP A 295 -2.77 -28.25 19.72
CA ASP A 295 -1.57 -27.79 18.98
C ASP A 295 -0.58 -28.93 18.62
N ALA A 296 -1.00 -30.18 18.73
CA ALA A 296 -0.16 -31.37 18.68
C ALA A 296 0.08 -31.93 17.26
N THR A 297 -0.52 -31.39 16.19
CA THR A 297 -0.39 -31.96 14.84
C THR A 297 0.44 -31.15 13.85
N ALA A 298 0.96 -29.98 14.22
CA ALA A 298 1.83 -29.20 13.34
C ALA A 298 3.31 -29.63 13.34
N ALA A 299 3.70 -30.62 14.14
CA ALA A 299 5.11 -31.01 14.34
C ALA A 299 5.57 -32.27 13.60
N LEU A 300 4.79 -32.91 12.74
CA LEU A 300 5.16 -34.17 12.08
C LEU A 300 4.83 -34.21 10.59
N THR A 301 5.45 -33.37 9.77
CA THR A 301 5.78 -33.71 8.37
C THR A 301 7.03 -32.98 7.90
N ASP A 302 8.14 -33.21 8.62
CA ASP A 302 9.47 -33.03 8.03
C ASP A 302 9.97 -34.43 7.64
N GLY A 303 9.65 -34.83 6.44
CA GLY A 303 9.93 -36.10 5.82
C GLY A 303 10.74 -35.92 4.56
N GLN A 304 12.05 -35.86 4.76
CA GLN A 304 13.09 -36.33 3.85
C GLN A 304 12.79 -36.27 2.33
N ASN A 305 13.46 -35.39 1.66
CA ASN A 305 13.96 -35.71 0.33
C ASN A 305 15.45 -35.38 0.25
N THR A 306 16.24 -36.46 0.32
CA THR A 306 17.67 -36.49 0.08
C THR A 306 17.92 -36.60 -1.44
N GLY A 307 18.87 -35.77 -1.92
CA GLY A 307 19.66 -36.21 -3.07
C GLY A 307 19.67 -35.25 -4.25
N SER A 308 20.71 -34.52 -4.46
CA SER A 308 21.74 -34.71 -5.49
C SER A 308 22.57 -33.42 -5.66
N THR A 309 23.76 -33.51 -5.22
CA THR A 309 25.07 -33.12 -5.83
C THR A 309 25.02 -32.15 -7.00
N GLY A 310 25.64 -30.98 -6.89
CA GLY A 310 27.05 -30.81 -7.24
C GLY A 310 27.21 -29.72 -8.28
N GLN A 311 27.85 -28.65 -8.01
CA GLN A 311 29.16 -28.27 -8.56
C GLN A 311 29.52 -26.83 -8.14
N GLU A 312 30.59 -26.80 -7.42
CA GLU A 312 31.44 -25.62 -7.24
C GLU A 312 31.91 -25.09 -8.59
N ASN A 313 32.00 -23.77 -8.70
CA ASN A 313 33.11 -23.19 -9.44
C ASN A 313 33.61 -21.92 -8.78
N ALA A 314 34.89 -21.97 -8.58
CA ALA A 314 35.75 -21.11 -7.81
C ALA A 314 36.14 -19.82 -8.53
N LEU A 315 36.41 -18.79 -7.70
CA LEU A 315 37.51 -17.83 -7.78
C LEU A 315 37.86 -17.19 -9.13
N LEU A 316 37.71 -15.86 -9.17
CA LEU A 316 38.83 -14.99 -9.57
C LEU A 316 38.78 -13.69 -8.78
N SER A 317 39.75 -13.54 -7.90
CA SER A 317 40.20 -12.30 -7.27
C SER A 317 40.81 -11.38 -8.33
N GLY A 318 40.40 -10.12 -8.33
CA GLY A 318 41.03 -9.05 -9.11
C GLY A 318 40.89 -7.76 -8.34
N ASP A 319 41.88 -7.51 -7.52
CA ASP A 319 42.14 -6.24 -6.83
C ASP A 319 42.48 -5.17 -7.88
N SER A 320 41.70 -4.09 -7.94
CA SER A 320 42.14 -2.83 -8.51
C SER A 320 41.34 -1.69 -7.87
N THR A 321 41.98 -1.12 -6.84
CA THR A 321 41.66 0.19 -6.29
C THR A 321 41.87 1.25 -7.37
N ALA A 322 40.78 1.76 -7.93
CA ALA A 322 40.74 3.03 -8.63
C ALA A 322 39.88 3.98 -7.80
N GLU A 323 40.54 4.97 -7.19
CA GLU A 323 39.87 6.14 -6.63
C GLU A 323 39.10 6.85 -7.77
N LEU A 324 37.78 6.81 -7.70
CA LEU A 324 36.91 7.56 -8.58
C LEU A 324 36.61 8.92 -7.94
N GLU A 325 37.06 9.98 -8.57
CA GLU A 325 36.63 11.34 -8.27
C GLU A 325 35.08 11.38 -8.31
N LYS A 326 34.46 11.88 -7.22
CA LYS A 326 33.03 12.15 -7.13
C LYS A 326 32.71 13.29 -8.10
N GLY A 327 32.27 12.95 -9.30
CA GLY A 327 31.57 13.90 -10.15
C GLY A 327 30.27 14.34 -9.51
N GLU A 328 29.99 15.62 -9.48
CA GLU A 328 28.72 16.20 -9.02
C GLU A 328 27.58 15.56 -9.83
N GLY A 329 26.79 14.71 -9.17
CA GLY A 329 25.67 14.02 -9.77
C GLY A 329 24.58 15.02 -10.17
N GLN A 330 24.17 15.00 -11.43
CA GLN A 330 22.99 15.71 -11.86
C GLN A 330 21.75 15.04 -11.31
N SER A 331 20.89 15.80 -10.63
CA SER A 331 19.58 15.33 -10.23
C SER A 331 18.62 15.48 -11.40
N VAL A 332 17.92 14.41 -11.76
CA VAL A 332 16.86 14.45 -12.78
C VAL A 332 15.54 14.20 -12.08
N SER A 333 14.64 15.17 -12.15
CA SER A 333 13.25 14.96 -11.78
C SER A 333 12.56 14.27 -12.96
N PHE A 334 11.90 13.14 -12.68
CA PHE A 334 11.07 12.43 -13.65
C PHE A 334 9.65 13.01 -13.67
N GLU A 335 9.51 14.34 -13.57
CA GLU A 335 8.27 14.98 -13.92
C GLU A 335 8.02 14.76 -15.41
N ASN A 336 6.93 14.08 -15.72
CA ASN A 336 6.28 13.87 -17.02
C ASN A 336 6.95 14.59 -18.23
N GLN A 337 8.17 14.22 -18.59
CA GLN A 337 8.71 14.57 -19.89
C GLN A 337 8.27 13.50 -20.89
N ARG A 338 7.55 13.92 -21.92
CA ARG A 338 7.03 13.07 -22.99
C ARG A 338 8.12 12.12 -23.51
N PRO A 339 7.90 10.81 -23.53
CA PRO A 339 8.82 9.92 -24.22
C PRO A 339 8.75 10.18 -25.73
N ALA A 340 9.88 10.48 -26.32
CA ALA A 340 10.05 10.39 -27.76
C ALA A 340 10.14 8.90 -28.12
N ALA A 341 9.14 8.39 -28.74
CA ALA A 341 8.91 7.17 -29.48
C ALA A 341 7.67 6.43 -28.98
N VAL A 342 6.61 6.54 -29.74
CA VAL A 342 5.38 5.78 -29.58
C VAL A 342 5.69 4.36 -30.08
N ILE A 343 5.81 3.39 -29.18
CA ILE A 343 5.71 1.98 -29.58
C ILE A 343 4.22 1.74 -29.85
N PRO A 344 3.84 1.17 -31.01
CA PRO A 344 2.44 0.88 -31.31
C PRO A 344 1.87 -0.03 -30.21
N VAL A 345 0.70 0.32 -29.71
CA VAL A 345 -0.09 -0.60 -28.88
C VAL A 345 -0.50 -1.78 -29.77
N GLU A 346 -0.52 -2.99 -29.24
CA GLU A 346 -1.07 -4.15 -29.95
C GLU A 346 -2.48 -3.83 -30.46
N GLU A 347 -2.80 -4.33 -31.64
CA GLU A 347 -4.11 -4.08 -32.29
C GLU A 347 -5.25 -4.44 -31.30
N GLY A 348 -6.14 -3.49 -31.03
CA GLY A 348 -7.29 -3.68 -30.14
C GLY A 348 -7.14 -3.15 -28.72
N PHE A 349 -6.04 -2.49 -28.37
CA PHE A 349 -5.86 -1.87 -27.06
C PHE A 349 -5.54 -0.38 -27.17
N CYS A 350 -5.96 0.39 -26.16
CA CYS A 350 -5.73 1.83 -26.07
C CYS A 350 -5.10 2.18 -24.72
N ARG A 351 -4.26 3.19 -24.69
CA ARG A 351 -3.59 3.71 -23.48
C ARG A 351 -4.32 4.92 -22.92
N ILE A 352 -4.36 5.01 -21.59
CA ILE A 352 -4.85 6.19 -20.89
C ILE A 352 -3.67 6.87 -20.17
N SER A 353 -3.65 8.20 -20.24
CA SER A 353 -2.79 9.05 -19.42
C SER A 353 -3.67 9.95 -18.57
N CYS A 354 -3.57 9.85 -17.26
CA CYS A 354 -4.27 10.72 -16.32
C CYS A 354 -3.37 11.93 -15.99
N LEU A 355 -3.82 13.14 -16.27
CA LEU A 355 -3.08 14.36 -15.92
C LEU A 355 -3.36 14.74 -14.47
N PHE A 356 -2.33 15.21 -13.78
CA PHE A 356 -2.49 15.74 -12.43
C PHE A 356 -3.51 16.88 -12.38
N ALA A 357 -4.46 16.80 -11.46
CA ALA A 357 -5.44 17.84 -11.22
C ALA A 357 -5.07 18.63 -9.94
N LYS A 358 -4.97 19.95 -10.06
CA LYS A 358 -4.75 20.84 -8.92
C LYS A 358 -6.09 21.29 -8.35
N ASN A 359 -6.24 21.33 -7.00
CA ASN A 359 -7.43 21.75 -6.27
C ASN A 359 -8.63 20.80 -6.36
N GLY A 360 -8.33 19.51 -6.41
CA GLY A 360 -9.27 18.42 -6.42
C GLY A 360 -8.65 17.14 -6.95
N CYS A 361 -9.39 16.05 -6.92
CA CYS A 361 -8.99 14.76 -7.46
C CYS A 361 -10.06 14.19 -8.41
N TYR A 362 -9.71 13.15 -9.15
CA TYR A 362 -10.67 12.45 -10.00
C TYR A 362 -10.33 10.96 -10.13
N TRP A 363 -11.34 10.19 -10.48
CA TRP A 363 -11.27 8.74 -10.65
C TRP A 363 -11.76 8.34 -12.01
N VAL A 364 -11.21 7.22 -12.51
CA VAL A 364 -11.64 6.59 -13.75
C VAL A 364 -12.11 5.18 -13.41
N LYS A 365 -13.32 4.80 -13.88
CA LYS A 365 -13.86 3.44 -13.81
C LYS A 365 -13.96 2.84 -15.22
N PRO A 366 -13.69 1.52 -15.37
CA PRO A 366 -13.21 0.59 -14.35
C PRO A 366 -11.85 1.02 -13.80
N ALA A 367 -11.65 0.81 -12.50
CA ALA A 367 -10.42 1.19 -11.79
C ALA A 367 -9.23 0.28 -12.17
N HIS A 368 -9.50 -0.81 -12.87
CA HIS A 368 -8.49 -1.81 -13.23
C HIS A 368 -8.25 -1.79 -14.73
N PRO A 369 -7.07 -1.32 -15.16
CA PRO A 369 -6.65 -1.47 -16.54
C PRO A 369 -6.43 -2.96 -16.86
N PHE A 370 -6.60 -3.34 -18.12
CA PHE A 370 -6.27 -4.68 -18.59
C PHE A 370 -4.76 -4.99 -18.45
N GLY A 371 -3.94 -3.92 -18.40
CA GLY A 371 -2.50 -4.00 -18.23
C GLY A 371 -1.87 -2.60 -18.28
N PHE A 372 -0.53 -2.58 -18.29
CA PHE A 372 0.25 -1.35 -18.42
C PHE A 372 1.20 -1.47 -19.61
N ALA A 373 1.26 -0.43 -20.41
CA ALA A 373 2.25 -0.29 -21.47
C ALA A 373 2.95 1.07 -21.32
N GLN A 374 4.27 1.06 -21.11
CA GLN A 374 5.09 2.25 -20.94
C GLN A 374 4.63 3.18 -19.81
N GLY A 375 4.25 2.61 -18.66
CA GLY A 375 3.77 3.37 -17.50
C GLY A 375 2.39 4.01 -17.68
N LYS A 376 1.62 3.59 -18.69
CA LYS A 376 0.25 4.03 -18.94
C LYS A 376 -0.70 2.86 -18.80
N GLU A 377 -1.88 3.12 -18.26
CA GLU A 377 -2.96 2.16 -18.17
C GLU A 377 -3.45 1.76 -19.58
N VAL A 378 -3.63 0.47 -19.80
CA VAL A 378 -4.06 -0.11 -21.07
C VAL A 378 -5.41 -0.79 -20.91
N PHE A 379 -6.35 -0.44 -21.79
CA PHE A 379 -7.69 -1.03 -21.84
C PHE A 379 -7.99 -1.54 -23.25
N PRO A 380 -8.83 -2.57 -23.41
CA PRO A 380 -9.35 -2.93 -24.72
C PRO A 380 -10.05 -1.74 -25.38
N ALA A 381 -9.89 -1.56 -26.70
CA ALA A 381 -10.65 -0.59 -27.44
C ALA A 381 -12.16 -0.86 -27.30
N GLY A 382 -12.96 0.18 -27.21
CA GLY A 382 -14.41 0.09 -26.91
C GLY A 382 -14.73 0.00 -25.42
N THR A 383 -13.73 -0.02 -24.52
CA THR A 383 -14.00 0.03 -23.07
C THR A 383 -14.75 1.32 -22.71
N SER A 384 -15.91 1.18 -22.06
CA SER A 384 -16.63 2.32 -21.52
C SER A 384 -15.97 2.76 -20.22
N LEU A 385 -15.45 3.98 -20.21
CA LEU A 385 -14.81 4.58 -19.04
C LEU A 385 -15.72 5.65 -18.46
N GLN A 386 -15.72 5.78 -17.14
CA GLN A 386 -16.42 6.81 -16.42
C GLN A 386 -15.45 7.56 -15.50
N ILE A 387 -15.38 8.86 -15.65
CA ILE A 387 -14.56 9.77 -14.86
C ILE A 387 -15.44 10.41 -13.81
N PHE A 388 -15.01 10.41 -12.55
CA PHE A 388 -15.64 11.11 -11.44
C PHE A 388 -14.67 12.15 -10.91
N ALA A 389 -15.13 13.38 -10.73
CA ALA A 389 -14.32 14.49 -10.27
C ALA A 389 -14.81 15.04 -8.93
N PHE A 390 -13.87 15.32 -8.02
CA PHE A 390 -14.11 15.74 -6.63
C PHE A 390 -13.29 16.99 -6.35
N PRO A 391 -13.91 18.19 -6.25
CA PRO A 391 -13.22 19.42 -5.94
C PRO A 391 -12.85 19.50 -4.46
N ASP A 392 -11.71 20.12 -4.15
CA ASP A 392 -11.36 20.51 -2.79
C ASP A 392 -12.34 21.54 -2.23
N PRO A 393 -12.44 21.69 -0.89
CA PRO A 393 -13.26 22.73 -0.26
C PRO A 393 -12.96 24.13 -0.81
N GLY A 394 -13.99 24.84 -1.28
CA GLY A 394 -13.87 26.15 -1.90
C GLY A 394 -13.56 26.14 -3.39
N TYR A 395 -13.53 24.97 -4.02
CA TYR A 395 -13.37 24.80 -5.46
C TYR A 395 -14.59 24.12 -6.07
N ARG A 396 -14.72 24.22 -7.40
CA ARG A 396 -15.74 23.53 -8.18
C ARG A 396 -15.12 22.94 -9.44
N ILE A 397 -15.81 21.99 -10.05
CA ILE A 397 -15.38 21.39 -11.30
C ILE A 397 -15.66 22.37 -12.43
N ALA A 398 -14.63 22.83 -13.11
CA ALA A 398 -14.77 23.63 -14.31
C ALA A 398 -15.00 22.78 -15.53
N GLU A 399 -14.18 21.72 -15.72
CA GLU A 399 -14.24 20.88 -16.91
C GLU A 399 -13.66 19.50 -16.62
N ILE A 400 -14.24 18.45 -17.20
CA ILE A 400 -13.66 17.12 -17.38
C ILE A 400 -13.48 16.94 -18.88
N ALA A 401 -12.26 16.68 -19.33
CA ALA A 401 -11.89 16.51 -20.73
C ALA A 401 -11.18 15.19 -20.98
N VAL A 402 -11.47 14.57 -22.12
CA VAL A 402 -10.74 13.44 -22.68
C VAL A 402 -10.19 13.87 -24.03
N ILE A 403 -8.89 13.81 -24.17
CA ILE A 403 -8.13 14.24 -25.35
C ILE A 403 -7.68 13.00 -26.10
N CYS A 404 -8.19 12.80 -27.33
CA CYS A 404 -7.89 11.68 -28.20
C CYS A 404 -7.22 12.22 -29.46
N GLY A 405 -5.90 12.27 -29.49
CA GLY A 405 -5.17 12.95 -30.58
C GLY A 405 -5.55 14.43 -30.66
N ASP A 406 -6.10 14.86 -31.80
CA ASP A 406 -6.55 16.25 -32.02
C ASP A 406 -8.02 16.49 -31.58
N THR A 407 -8.72 15.46 -31.13
CA THR A 407 -10.11 15.54 -30.71
C THR A 407 -10.24 15.66 -29.20
N VAL A 408 -11.04 16.63 -28.73
CA VAL A 408 -11.33 16.84 -27.32
C VAL A 408 -12.81 16.60 -27.07
N HIS A 409 -13.10 15.64 -26.19
CA HIS A 409 -14.45 15.40 -25.66
C HIS A 409 -14.49 15.96 -24.23
N SER A 410 -15.40 16.89 -23.95
CA SER A 410 -15.46 17.45 -22.60
C SER A 410 -16.86 17.77 -22.12
N VAL A 411 -17.00 17.86 -20.79
CA VAL A 411 -18.19 18.34 -20.10
C VAL A 411 -17.78 19.39 -19.06
N LYS A 412 -18.60 20.43 -18.91
CA LYS A 412 -18.38 21.51 -17.95
C LYS A 412 -19.37 21.43 -16.80
N ASN A 413 -18.91 21.79 -15.61
CA ASN A 413 -19.76 21.83 -14.40
C ASN A 413 -20.50 20.49 -14.12
N ARG A 414 -19.86 19.37 -14.40
CA ARG A 414 -20.36 18.03 -14.12
C ARG A 414 -19.41 17.29 -13.21
N SER A 415 -19.95 16.50 -12.29
CA SER A 415 -19.16 15.67 -11.38
C SER A 415 -18.72 14.34 -12.01
N SER A 416 -19.25 13.99 -13.17
CA SER A 416 -18.84 12.78 -13.90
C SER A 416 -18.97 12.95 -15.40
N PHE A 417 -18.18 12.14 -16.13
CA PHE A 417 -18.20 12.05 -17.58
C PHE A 417 -17.93 10.61 -18.01
N SER A 418 -18.74 10.06 -18.90
CA SER A 418 -18.56 8.72 -19.48
C SER A 418 -18.20 8.83 -20.96
N PHE A 419 -17.26 8.01 -21.42
CA PHE A 419 -16.86 7.94 -22.82
C PHE A 419 -16.41 6.53 -23.19
N SER A 420 -16.44 6.20 -24.50
CA SER A 420 -15.88 4.97 -25.06
C SER A 420 -14.44 5.21 -25.48
N LEU A 421 -13.52 4.35 -25.07
CA LEU A 421 -12.10 4.46 -25.35
C LEU A 421 -11.82 3.83 -26.72
N GLU A 422 -11.68 4.63 -27.76
CA GLU A 422 -11.44 4.14 -29.14
C GLU A 422 -9.98 4.32 -29.60
N SER A 423 -9.19 5.11 -28.88
CA SER A 423 -7.80 5.39 -29.16
C SER A 423 -7.07 5.82 -27.90
N ASP A 424 -5.73 5.90 -27.99
CA ASP A 424 -4.91 6.47 -26.93
C ASP A 424 -5.45 7.83 -26.49
N SER A 425 -5.69 7.99 -25.20
CA SER A 425 -6.40 9.14 -24.67
C SER A 425 -5.70 9.73 -23.45
N GLN A 426 -5.87 11.02 -23.26
CA GLN A 426 -5.41 11.76 -22.09
C GLN A 426 -6.61 12.33 -21.36
N ILE A 427 -6.69 12.09 -20.06
CA ILE A 427 -7.76 12.61 -19.19
C ILE A 427 -7.23 13.83 -18.46
N GLN A 428 -8.01 14.92 -18.49
CA GLN A 428 -7.73 16.15 -17.79
C GLN A 428 -8.97 16.60 -17.02
N VAL A 429 -8.82 16.95 -15.75
CA VAL A 429 -9.87 17.56 -14.93
C VAL A 429 -9.40 18.91 -14.43
N ILE A 430 -10.21 19.94 -14.62
CA ILE A 430 -9.91 21.30 -14.24
C ILE A 430 -10.86 21.71 -13.11
N PHE A 431 -10.27 22.14 -11.99
CA PHE A 431 -10.98 22.73 -10.86
C PHE A 431 -10.71 24.23 -10.81
N GLU A 432 -11.75 25.01 -10.54
CA GLU A 432 -11.64 26.46 -10.39
C GLU A 432 -12.23 26.90 -9.04
N LYS A 433 -11.81 28.05 -8.54
CA LYS A 433 -12.32 28.58 -7.27
C LYS A 433 -13.84 28.79 -7.35
N ALA A 434 -14.56 28.29 -6.37
CA ALA A 434 -15.99 28.57 -6.24
C ALA A 434 -16.22 30.06 -5.97
N ALA A 435 -17.23 30.65 -6.63
CA ALA A 435 -17.52 32.07 -6.51
C ALA A 435 -18.09 32.43 -5.12
#